data_d60478ae9fee53a7f4372fb96cda987c
#
_entry.id   d60478ae9fee53a7f4372fb96cda987c
#
_cell.length_a   1.000
_cell.length_b   1.000
_cell.length_c   1.000
_cell.angle_alpha   90.00
_cell.angle_beta   90.00
_cell.angle_gamma   90.00
#
_symmetry.space_group_name_H-M   'P 1'
#
loop_
_entity.id
_entity.type
_entity.pdbx_description
1 polymer ?
#
loop_
_entity_poly.entity_id
_entity_poly.type
_entity_poly.pdbx_seq_one_letter_code
_entity_poly.pdbx_strand_id
1 'polypeptide(L)'
;MMKSAIFFLSLCFAFACSNAARPVSQNANAVALPTTPEKAQTAIAHSSENQTPAPMSDTGSKSKWKQSGDPIYTKEFDTAIASAEVALKKSPNDAAVKKRLADAYFARGMALTDPARQYASALGDFRRAVKFDPTNSTAKGWIDQITMIYDSMNRESPKEGEEPPPLPFTKPK
;
A
#
# COMPACT_ATOMS: atom_id res chain seq x y z
N MET A 1 -10.33 -61.83 -14.63
CA MET A 1 -11.19 -61.88 -13.43
C MET A 1 -10.36 -61.64 -12.21
N MET A 2 -10.29 -60.39 -11.69
CA MET A 2 -9.85 -60.13 -10.32
C MET A 2 -10.49 -58.79 -9.89
N LYS A 3 -11.41 -58.87 -8.95
CA LYS A 3 -12.13 -57.79 -8.34
C LYS A 3 -11.28 -57.28 -7.17
N SER A 4 -10.84 -56.00 -7.20
CA SER A 4 -10.21 -55.33 -6.05
C SER A 4 -11.22 -54.40 -5.42
N ALA A 5 -11.55 -54.70 -4.18
CA ALA A 5 -12.41 -53.90 -3.31
C ALA A 5 -11.62 -52.76 -2.73
N ILE A 6 -12.14 -51.55 -2.89
CA ILE A 6 -11.58 -50.32 -2.25
C ILE A 6 -12.35 -50.07 -0.97
N PHE A 7 -11.64 -50.15 0.15
CA PHE A 7 -12.14 -49.79 1.48
C PHE A 7 -12.14 -48.27 1.64
N PHE A 8 -13.33 -47.71 1.81
CA PHE A 8 -13.49 -46.33 2.27
C PHE A 8 -13.33 -46.27 3.81
N LEU A 9 -12.26 -45.68 4.27
CA LEU A 9 -12.09 -45.32 5.69
C LEU A 9 -12.53 -43.88 5.91
N SER A 10 -13.75 -43.71 6.39
CA SER A 10 -14.33 -42.42 6.81
C SER A 10 -13.76 -42.03 8.17
N LEU A 11 -12.94 -41.00 8.24
CA LEU A 11 -12.43 -40.42 9.48
C LEU A 11 -13.21 -39.14 9.80
N CYS A 12 -14.24 -39.26 10.65
CA CYS A 12 -14.97 -38.13 11.21
C CYS A 12 -14.12 -37.42 12.27
N PHE A 13 -13.60 -36.22 11.98
CA PHE A 13 -13.05 -35.35 13.00
C PHE A 13 -14.16 -34.41 13.52
N ALA A 14 -14.63 -34.71 14.72
CA ALA A 14 -15.50 -33.81 15.48
C ALA A 14 -14.65 -32.73 16.13
N PHE A 15 -14.73 -31.47 15.66
CA PHE A 15 -14.16 -30.32 16.36
C PHE A 15 -15.18 -29.80 17.37
N ALA A 16 -14.89 -30.04 18.64
CA ALA A 16 -15.63 -29.46 19.76
C ALA A 16 -15.31 -27.94 19.88
N CYS A 17 -16.32 -27.10 19.74
CA CYS A 17 -16.26 -25.68 20.04
C CYS A 17 -16.18 -25.49 21.57
N SER A 18 -15.04 -25.08 22.09
CA SER A 18 -14.93 -24.54 23.45
C SER A 18 -15.09 -23.03 23.41
N ASN A 19 -16.27 -22.56 23.80
CA ASN A 19 -16.58 -21.16 24.00
C ASN A 19 -16.13 -20.74 25.41
N ALA A 20 -14.93 -20.20 25.55
CA ALA A 20 -14.45 -19.61 26.80
C ALA A 20 -14.75 -18.12 26.81
N ALA A 21 -15.82 -17.73 27.48
CA ALA A 21 -16.13 -16.35 27.82
C ALA A 21 -15.07 -15.80 28.77
N ARG A 22 -14.39 -14.72 28.39
CA ARG A 22 -13.49 -13.95 29.28
C ARG A 22 -14.33 -12.96 30.09
N PRO A 23 -14.15 -12.87 31.42
CA PRO A 23 -14.85 -11.87 32.23
C PRO A 23 -14.26 -10.48 31.97
N VAL A 24 -15.15 -9.52 31.75
CA VAL A 24 -14.85 -8.08 31.70
C VAL A 24 -14.54 -7.63 33.12
N SER A 25 -13.31 -7.21 33.37
CA SER A 25 -12.93 -6.53 34.60
C SER A 25 -13.40 -5.09 34.55
N GLN A 26 -14.45 -4.79 35.30
CA GLN A 26 -14.89 -3.43 35.59
C GLN A 26 -13.94 -2.84 36.64
N ASN A 27 -13.09 -1.91 36.25
CA ASN A 27 -12.34 -1.10 37.20
C ASN A 27 -13.08 0.23 37.39
N ALA A 28 -13.89 0.26 38.42
CA ALA A 28 -14.52 1.47 38.92
C ALA A 28 -13.54 2.22 39.83
N ASN A 29 -12.91 3.28 39.31
CA ASN A 29 -12.30 4.31 40.13
C ASN A 29 -13.02 5.64 39.86
N ALA A 30 -14.04 5.88 40.67
CA ALA A 30 -14.59 7.20 40.87
C ALA A 30 -13.65 7.96 41.81
N VAL A 31 -12.99 9.01 41.30
CA VAL A 31 -12.35 10.04 42.11
C VAL A 31 -12.92 11.37 41.73
N ALA A 32 -13.39 12.06 42.77
CA ALA A 32 -14.14 13.31 42.75
C ALA A 32 -13.41 14.46 42.07
N LEU A 33 -14.21 15.37 41.46
CA LEU A 33 -13.84 16.70 41.03
C LEU A 33 -13.47 17.59 42.24
N PRO A 34 -12.54 18.51 42.05
CA PRO A 34 -12.70 19.86 42.56
C PRO A 34 -12.82 20.88 41.41
N THR A 35 -13.88 21.62 41.46
CA THR A 35 -14.13 22.85 40.73
C THR A 35 -13.18 23.94 41.18
N THR A 36 -12.51 24.63 40.25
CA THR A 36 -12.39 26.09 40.16
C THR A 36 -11.56 26.51 38.93
N PRO A 37 -11.86 27.65 38.30
CA PRO A 37 -11.39 28.02 36.97
C PRO A 37 -10.11 28.81 37.01
N GLU A 38 -9.11 28.42 36.29
CA GLU A 38 -8.00 29.28 35.97
C GLU A 38 -7.69 29.29 34.48
N LYS A 39 -7.84 30.47 33.90
CA LYS A 39 -7.46 30.79 32.53
C LYS A 39 -5.96 30.56 32.36
N ALA A 40 -5.59 29.55 31.62
CA ALA A 40 -4.30 29.51 30.98
C ALA A 40 -4.54 29.41 29.47
N GLN A 41 -4.51 30.57 28.80
CA GLN A 41 -4.31 30.65 27.37
C GLN A 41 -2.91 30.14 27.07
N THR A 42 -2.77 28.85 26.79
CA THR A 42 -1.57 28.35 26.12
C THR A 42 -1.78 28.58 24.64
N ALA A 43 -1.27 29.72 24.17
CA ALA A 43 -1.07 29.94 22.75
C ALA A 43 -0.15 28.86 22.23
N ILE A 44 -0.71 27.86 21.55
CA ILE A 44 0.06 26.98 20.69
C ILE A 44 0.51 27.86 19.54
N ALA A 45 1.73 28.38 19.66
CA ALA A 45 2.42 28.98 18.54
C ALA A 45 2.59 27.87 17.49
N HIS A 46 1.72 27.88 16.47
CA HIS A 46 2.02 27.26 15.21
C HIS A 46 3.26 27.98 14.67
N SER A 47 4.42 27.44 14.98
CA SER A 47 5.63 27.76 14.25
C SER A 47 5.38 27.34 12.79
N SER A 48 4.90 28.28 12.00
CA SER A 48 5.03 28.25 10.56
C SER A 48 6.51 28.35 10.25
N GLU A 49 7.21 27.26 10.49
CA GLU A 49 8.52 27.09 9.92
C GLU A 49 8.32 26.98 8.42
N ASN A 50 8.57 28.11 7.79
CA ASN A 50 8.61 28.29 6.35
C ASN A 50 9.74 27.40 5.82
N GLN A 51 9.43 26.09 5.65
CA GLN A 51 10.32 25.17 4.95
C GLN A 51 10.32 25.62 3.51
N THR A 52 11.30 26.44 3.18
CA THR A 52 11.69 26.66 1.80
C THR A 52 11.82 25.31 1.12
N PRO A 53 11.02 25.01 0.07
CA PRO A 53 11.15 23.73 -0.61
C PRO A 53 12.58 23.60 -1.13
N ALA A 54 13.27 22.53 -0.74
CA ALA A 54 14.56 22.19 -1.32
C ALA A 54 14.45 22.22 -2.85
N PRO A 55 15.45 22.73 -3.58
CA PRO A 55 15.41 22.81 -5.02
C PRO A 55 15.18 21.40 -5.59
N MET A 56 14.02 21.19 -6.22
CA MET A 56 13.70 19.96 -6.91
C MET A 56 14.69 19.80 -8.06
N SER A 57 15.55 18.80 -7.95
CA SER A 57 16.38 18.36 -9.07
C SER A 57 15.44 17.86 -10.17
N ASP A 58 15.32 18.65 -11.22
CA ASP A 58 14.59 18.36 -12.44
C ASP A 58 15.38 17.28 -13.21
N THR A 59 15.20 16.01 -12.81
CA THR A 59 15.76 14.87 -13.53
C THR A 59 14.73 14.37 -14.51
N GLY A 60 14.64 15.03 -15.67
CA GLY A 60 14.35 14.43 -16.97
C GLY A 60 13.09 13.62 -17.18
N SER A 61 12.12 13.65 -16.31
CA SER A 61 10.82 13.02 -16.57
C SER A 61 9.92 14.01 -17.33
N LYS A 62 9.55 13.66 -18.56
CA LYS A 62 8.57 14.40 -19.39
C LYS A 62 7.14 14.30 -18.82
N SER A 63 6.97 13.86 -17.58
CA SER A 63 5.67 13.76 -16.96
C SER A 63 5.12 15.14 -16.62
N LYS A 64 3.91 15.42 -17.04
CA LYS A 64 3.10 16.59 -16.65
C LYS A 64 2.92 16.67 -15.13
N TRP A 65 3.04 15.55 -14.44
CA TRP A 65 2.76 15.39 -13.02
C TRP A 65 4.01 15.58 -12.19
N LYS A 66 3.95 16.54 -11.25
CA LYS A 66 4.99 16.70 -10.24
C LYS A 66 4.78 15.66 -9.14
N GLN A 67 5.84 14.93 -8.86
CA GLN A 67 5.87 13.99 -7.75
C GLN A 67 5.97 14.74 -6.43
N SER A 68 5.18 14.32 -5.45
CA SER A 68 5.30 14.74 -4.05
C SER A 68 5.71 13.53 -3.20
N GLY A 69 6.15 13.78 -1.98
CA GLY A 69 6.56 12.73 -1.06
C GLY A 69 8.08 12.61 -0.94
N ASP A 70 8.50 11.57 -0.21
CA ASP A 70 9.89 11.37 0.15
C ASP A 70 10.54 10.31 -0.77
N PRO A 71 11.78 10.55 -1.27
CA PRO A 71 12.52 9.53 -2.00
C PRO A 71 12.79 8.31 -1.11
N ILE A 72 12.50 7.11 -1.63
CA ILE A 72 12.80 5.85 -0.96
C ILE A 72 13.65 4.95 -1.84
N TYR A 73 14.35 4.00 -1.20
CA TYR A 73 15.15 3.01 -1.91
C TYR A 73 14.25 1.96 -2.56
N THR A 74 14.11 2.00 -3.89
CA THR A 74 13.23 1.11 -4.65
C THR A 74 13.94 -0.04 -5.36
N LYS A 75 15.27 -0.10 -5.30
CA LYS A 75 16.09 -1.01 -6.13
C LYS A 75 15.68 -2.49 -6.02
N GLU A 76 15.27 -2.95 -4.86
CA GLU A 76 14.85 -4.35 -4.67
C GLU A 76 13.55 -4.63 -5.43
N PHE A 77 12.58 -3.73 -5.35
CA PHE A 77 11.33 -3.80 -6.11
C PHE A 77 11.59 -3.72 -7.61
N ASP A 78 12.45 -2.80 -8.05
CA ASP A 78 12.80 -2.60 -9.46
C ASP A 78 13.45 -3.87 -10.02
N THR A 79 14.32 -4.52 -9.24
CA THR A 79 14.94 -5.81 -9.61
C THR A 79 13.91 -6.92 -9.72
N ALA A 80 12.96 -7.00 -8.78
CA ALA A 80 11.88 -7.98 -8.82
C ALA A 80 10.97 -7.78 -10.04
N ILE A 81 10.59 -6.53 -10.33
CA ILE A 81 9.81 -6.17 -11.52
C ILE A 81 10.56 -6.57 -12.80
N ALA A 82 11.82 -6.14 -12.95
CA ALA A 82 12.61 -6.46 -14.14
C ALA A 82 12.76 -7.98 -14.37
N SER A 83 13.00 -8.73 -13.28
CA SER A 83 13.08 -10.19 -13.35
C SER A 83 11.75 -10.82 -13.79
N ALA A 84 10.63 -10.34 -13.26
CA ALA A 84 9.31 -10.83 -13.62
C ALA A 84 8.91 -10.43 -15.06
N GLU A 85 9.30 -9.25 -15.53
CA GLU A 85 9.11 -8.84 -16.93
C GLU A 85 9.89 -9.70 -17.92
N VAL A 86 11.13 -10.07 -17.58
CA VAL A 86 11.92 -11.02 -18.39
C VAL A 86 11.27 -12.38 -18.44
N ALA A 87 10.72 -12.86 -17.31
CA ALA A 87 9.98 -14.11 -17.27
C ALA A 87 8.69 -14.04 -18.11
N LEU A 88 7.97 -12.93 -18.06
CA LEU A 88 6.76 -12.73 -18.84
C LEU A 88 7.04 -12.71 -20.35
N LYS A 89 8.15 -12.12 -20.78
CA LYS A 89 8.56 -12.16 -22.20
C LYS A 89 8.81 -13.58 -22.69
N LYS A 90 9.31 -14.47 -21.82
CA LYS A 90 9.53 -15.90 -22.15
C LYS A 90 8.24 -16.72 -22.13
N SER A 91 7.31 -16.36 -21.24
CA SER A 91 6.08 -17.11 -21.02
C SER A 91 4.87 -16.14 -20.88
N PRO A 92 4.45 -15.50 -21.98
CA PRO A 92 3.48 -14.38 -21.92
C PRO A 92 2.07 -14.80 -21.49
N ASN A 93 1.74 -16.09 -21.59
CA ASN A 93 0.43 -16.61 -21.21
C ASN A 93 0.41 -17.33 -19.86
N ASP A 94 1.56 -17.42 -19.18
CA ASP A 94 1.67 -18.09 -17.89
C ASP A 94 1.03 -17.23 -16.80
N ALA A 95 -0.03 -17.75 -16.18
CA ALA A 95 -0.77 -17.06 -15.12
C ALA A 95 0.09 -16.82 -13.86
N ALA A 96 0.98 -17.75 -13.51
CA ALA A 96 1.86 -17.62 -12.35
C ALA A 96 2.92 -16.53 -12.57
N VAL A 97 3.42 -16.40 -13.80
CA VAL A 97 4.36 -15.33 -14.17
C VAL A 97 3.66 -13.97 -14.15
N LYS A 98 2.44 -13.87 -14.69
CA LYS A 98 1.63 -12.64 -14.61
C LYS A 98 1.37 -12.25 -13.17
N LYS A 99 0.96 -13.20 -12.34
CA LYS A 99 0.72 -12.94 -10.92
C LYS A 99 1.98 -12.44 -10.21
N ARG A 100 3.14 -13.06 -10.46
CA ARG A 100 4.42 -12.61 -9.88
C ARG A 100 4.75 -11.16 -10.25
N LEU A 101 4.50 -10.77 -11.50
CA LEU A 101 4.71 -9.39 -11.95
C LEU A 101 3.71 -8.44 -11.29
N ALA A 102 2.44 -8.84 -11.15
CA ALA A 102 1.43 -8.09 -10.42
C ALA A 102 1.83 -7.87 -8.95
N ASP A 103 2.28 -8.92 -8.28
CA ASP A 103 2.73 -8.87 -6.89
C ASP A 103 3.95 -7.94 -6.72
N ALA A 104 4.89 -7.95 -7.67
CA ALA A 104 6.07 -7.07 -7.64
C ALA A 104 5.68 -5.58 -7.81
N TYR A 105 4.79 -5.25 -8.74
CA TYR A 105 4.25 -3.90 -8.87
C TYR A 105 3.46 -3.49 -7.63
N PHE A 106 2.61 -4.36 -7.11
CA PHE A 106 1.84 -4.11 -5.89
C PHE A 106 2.75 -3.78 -4.70
N ALA A 107 3.81 -4.56 -4.49
CA ALA A 107 4.76 -4.35 -3.40
C ALA A 107 5.46 -2.99 -3.51
N ARG A 108 5.88 -2.58 -4.72
CA ARG A 108 6.47 -1.25 -4.92
C ARG A 108 5.44 -0.14 -4.70
N GLY A 109 4.22 -0.29 -5.21
CA GLY A 109 3.12 0.64 -4.98
C GLY A 109 2.85 0.88 -3.50
N MET A 110 2.82 -0.18 -2.68
CA MET A 110 2.68 -0.08 -1.23
C MET A 110 3.81 0.73 -0.59
N ALA A 111 5.07 0.43 -0.94
CA ALA A 111 6.23 1.15 -0.42
C ALA A 111 6.23 2.64 -0.83
N LEU A 112 5.72 2.96 -2.03
CA LEU A 112 5.57 4.32 -2.51
C LEU A 112 4.41 5.07 -1.84
N THR A 113 3.42 4.36 -1.30
CA THR A 113 2.28 4.96 -0.59
C THR A 113 2.63 5.33 0.83
N ASP A 114 3.20 4.40 1.60
CA ASP A 114 3.54 4.60 3.01
C ASP A 114 4.94 3.99 3.31
N PRO A 115 5.88 4.76 3.85
CA PRO A 115 5.77 6.16 4.30
C PRO A 115 6.04 7.22 3.21
N ALA A 116 6.40 6.82 1.99
CA ALA A 116 6.96 7.71 0.96
C ALA A 116 5.96 8.77 0.42
N ARG A 117 4.66 8.54 0.51
CA ARG A 117 3.60 9.44 0.04
C ARG A 117 3.72 9.85 -1.43
N GLN A 118 4.34 9.01 -2.26
CA GLN A 118 4.49 9.20 -3.69
C GLN A 118 3.26 8.67 -4.44
N TYR A 119 2.09 9.22 -4.16
CA TYR A 119 0.79 8.69 -4.63
C TYR A 119 0.68 8.62 -6.15
N ALA A 120 1.26 9.56 -6.88
CA ALA A 120 1.19 9.54 -8.34
C ALA A 120 1.91 8.32 -8.94
N SER A 121 3.10 7.97 -8.44
CA SER A 121 3.83 6.77 -8.88
C SER A 121 3.17 5.49 -8.37
N ALA A 122 2.70 5.50 -7.11
CA ALA A 122 2.00 4.36 -6.53
C ALA A 122 0.74 3.99 -7.34
N LEU A 123 -0.01 5.00 -7.80
CA LEU A 123 -1.19 4.81 -8.64
C LEU A 123 -0.84 4.03 -9.92
N GLY A 124 0.28 4.37 -10.57
CA GLY A 124 0.75 3.66 -11.74
C GLY A 124 1.11 2.20 -11.47
N ASP A 125 1.72 1.95 -10.32
CA ASP A 125 2.09 0.59 -9.93
C ASP A 125 0.86 -0.27 -9.58
N PHE A 126 -0.12 0.28 -8.86
CA PHE A 126 -1.37 -0.43 -8.60
C PHE A 126 -2.17 -0.74 -9.88
N ARG A 127 -2.21 0.19 -10.84
CA ARG A 127 -2.82 -0.05 -12.15
C ARG A 127 -2.13 -1.19 -12.90
N ARG A 128 -0.79 -1.22 -12.90
CA ARG A 128 -0.02 -2.34 -13.50
C ARG A 128 -0.29 -3.65 -12.76
N ALA A 129 -0.37 -3.64 -11.44
CA ALA A 129 -0.73 -4.82 -10.67
C ALA A 129 -2.10 -5.37 -11.08
N VAL A 130 -3.13 -4.53 -11.17
CA VAL A 130 -4.48 -4.92 -11.63
C VAL A 130 -4.48 -5.39 -13.09
N LYS A 131 -3.65 -4.81 -13.95
CA LYS A 131 -3.53 -5.23 -15.36
C LYS A 131 -3.04 -6.67 -15.49
N PHE A 132 -2.11 -7.10 -14.66
CA PHE A 132 -1.55 -8.45 -14.68
C PHE A 132 -2.30 -9.44 -13.79
N ASP A 133 -2.95 -8.95 -12.72
CA ASP A 133 -3.86 -9.71 -11.86
C ASP A 133 -5.16 -8.93 -11.62
N PRO A 134 -6.16 -9.09 -12.50
CA PRO A 134 -7.45 -8.43 -12.34
C PRO A 134 -8.24 -8.84 -11.08
N THR A 135 -7.81 -9.87 -10.38
CA THR A 135 -8.46 -10.33 -9.14
C THR A 135 -7.92 -9.64 -7.88
N ASN A 136 -6.85 -8.85 -7.99
CA ASN A 136 -6.26 -8.13 -6.88
C ASN A 136 -7.17 -6.98 -6.41
N SER A 137 -8.11 -7.31 -5.51
CA SER A 137 -9.05 -6.35 -4.93
C SER A 137 -8.37 -5.28 -4.08
N THR A 138 -7.25 -5.61 -3.43
CA THR A 138 -6.49 -4.65 -2.62
C THR A 138 -5.87 -3.56 -3.50
N ALA A 139 -5.26 -3.93 -4.63
CA ALA A 139 -4.73 -2.95 -5.58
C ALA A 139 -5.83 -2.04 -6.15
N LYS A 140 -7.03 -2.60 -6.45
CA LYS A 140 -8.19 -1.79 -6.87
C LYS A 140 -8.60 -0.80 -5.80
N GLY A 141 -8.70 -1.23 -4.54
CA GLY A 141 -9.03 -0.33 -3.43
C GLY A 141 -8.02 0.80 -3.26
N TRP A 142 -6.72 0.56 -3.48
CA TRP A 142 -5.72 1.61 -3.46
C TRP A 142 -5.85 2.59 -4.64
N ILE A 143 -6.20 2.12 -5.83
CA ILE A 143 -6.49 3.00 -6.97
C ILE A 143 -7.62 3.96 -6.62
N ASP A 144 -8.73 3.42 -6.10
CA ASP A 144 -9.91 4.20 -5.71
C ASP A 144 -9.56 5.20 -4.60
N GLN A 145 -8.82 4.77 -3.58
CA GLN A 145 -8.41 5.62 -2.46
C GLN A 145 -7.51 6.76 -2.91
N ILE A 146 -6.51 6.50 -3.77
CA ILE A 146 -5.62 7.55 -4.28
C ILE A 146 -6.40 8.52 -5.15
N THR A 147 -7.29 8.04 -6.02
CA THR A 147 -8.14 8.90 -6.85
C THR A 147 -9.02 9.80 -5.98
N MET A 148 -9.63 9.24 -4.93
CA MET A 148 -10.43 10.01 -3.97
C MET A 148 -9.59 11.09 -3.24
N ILE A 149 -8.31 10.82 -2.93
CA ILE A 149 -7.40 11.84 -2.35
C ILE A 149 -7.22 13.00 -3.33
N TYR A 150 -7.00 12.73 -4.62
CA TYR A 150 -6.90 13.79 -5.64
C TYR A 150 -8.20 14.60 -5.75
N ASP A 151 -9.35 13.92 -5.80
CA ASP A 151 -10.66 14.56 -5.88
C ASP A 151 -10.95 15.44 -4.66
N SER A 152 -10.58 14.99 -3.46
CA SER A 152 -10.74 15.78 -2.22
C SER A 152 -9.92 17.07 -2.22
N MET A 153 -8.82 17.09 -2.98
CA MET A 153 -8.00 18.29 -3.18
C MET A 153 -8.46 19.13 -4.39
N ASN A 154 -9.57 18.77 -5.02
CA ASN A 154 -10.05 19.37 -6.28
C ASN A 154 -8.99 19.36 -7.39
N ARG A 155 -8.28 18.24 -7.52
CA ARG A 155 -7.21 18.00 -8.51
C ARG A 155 -7.50 16.75 -9.31
N GLU A 156 -7.18 16.77 -10.60
CA GLU A 156 -7.18 15.54 -11.40
C GLU A 156 -6.06 14.61 -10.93
N SER A 157 -6.33 13.30 -10.93
CA SER A 157 -5.29 12.28 -10.79
C SER A 157 -4.60 12.00 -12.13
N PRO A 158 -3.35 11.51 -12.15
CA PRO A 158 -2.72 11.05 -13.39
C PRO A 158 -3.58 10.00 -14.09
N LYS A 159 -3.72 10.12 -15.43
CA LYS A 159 -4.34 9.07 -16.23
C LYS A 159 -3.38 7.89 -16.40
N GLU A 160 -3.91 6.75 -16.85
CA GLU A 160 -3.09 5.58 -17.13
C GLU A 160 -1.99 5.92 -18.16
N GLY A 161 -0.74 5.67 -17.79
CA GLY A 161 0.44 5.98 -18.61
C GLY A 161 1.00 7.40 -18.44
N GLU A 162 0.33 8.27 -17.66
CA GLU A 162 0.83 9.62 -17.34
C GLU A 162 1.57 9.65 -15.98
N GLU A 163 1.51 8.55 -15.23
CA GLU A 163 2.08 8.51 -13.89
C GLU A 163 3.59 8.70 -13.94
N PRO A 164 4.14 9.58 -13.07
CA PRO A 164 5.58 9.80 -13.01
C PRO A 164 6.29 8.57 -12.43
N PRO A 165 7.57 8.35 -12.74
CA PRO A 165 8.38 7.35 -12.09
C PRO A 165 8.56 7.70 -10.59
N PRO A 166 8.96 6.72 -9.75
CA PRO A 166 9.36 7.00 -8.38
C PRO A 166 10.47 8.05 -8.30
N LEU A 167 10.47 8.84 -7.22
CA LEU A 167 11.53 9.82 -6.98
C LEU A 167 12.89 9.12 -6.85
N PRO A 168 13.94 9.67 -7.47
CA PRO A 168 15.27 9.09 -7.41
C PRO A 168 15.81 9.15 -5.98
N PHE A 169 16.22 7.99 -5.46
CA PHE A 169 16.84 7.89 -4.13
C PHE A 169 18.34 8.11 -4.22
N THR A 170 18.82 9.11 -3.51
CA THR A 170 20.25 9.34 -3.32
C THR A 170 20.61 9.01 -1.88
N LYS A 171 21.50 8.03 -1.67
CA LYS A 171 21.95 7.67 -0.32
C LYS A 171 22.67 8.87 0.30
N PRO A 172 22.31 9.28 1.52
CA PRO A 172 23.05 10.29 2.26
C PRO A 172 24.54 9.88 2.38
N LYS A 173 25.45 10.84 2.19
CA LYS A 173 26.88 10.63 2.36
C LYS A 173 27.24 10.55 3.84
#